data_a336e583a4d72a7bc81941124f14ba8c
#
_entry.id   a336e583a4d72a7bc81941124f14ba8c
#
_cell.length_a   1.000
_cell.length_b   1.000
_cell.length_c   1.000
_cell.angle_alpha   90.00
_cell.angle_beta   90.00
_cell.angle_gamma   90.00
#
_symmetry.space_group_name_H-M   'P 1'
#
loop_
_entity.id
_entity.type
_entity.pdbx_description
1 polymer ?
#
loop_
_entity_poly.entity_id
_entity_poly.type
_entity_poly.pdbx_seq_one_letter_code
_entity_poly.pdbx_strand_id
1 'polypeptide(L)'
;MQDYEQSILEQYNLEVNSTRKTRGAILCDTKQGVFLLKEVQMSESRLPALCELYEHLKEQGYDHVDSIILNKEDEYISRTEDGSRYIVKRWFSGRECDVRRTADILEAAGNLAKFHGVMRRELSGDVATAEPLQQLYLRHDRELKKVRKFIRNQTPKGEFEYAFLKCFDQMYQWADAAESMLGTSGYEALYEKSMEEYCVTHGEYNYHNVLTVSYTHLRAHETLRHL
;
A
#
# COMPACT_ATOMS: atom_id res chain seq x y z
N MET A 1 13.96 14.70 -18.30
CA MET A 1 14.17 13.34 -17.77
C MET A 1 15.50 13.38 -17.03
N GLN A 2 15.60 12.81 -15.83
CA GLN A 2 16.87 12.71 -15.13
C GLN A 2 17.65 11.51 -15.69
N ASP A 3 18.98 11.52 -15.62
CA ASP A 3 19.83 10.50 -16.25
C ASP A 3 19.48 9.06 -15.79
N TYR A 4 19.14 8.88 -14.50
CA TYR A 4 18.75 7.57 -13.98
C TYR A 4 17.37 7.11 -14.51
N GLU A 5 16.43 8.03 -14.75
CA GLU A 5 15.09 7.68 -15.29
C GLU A 5 15.26 7.06 -16.68
N GLN A 6 16.13 7.65 -17.50
CA GLN A 6 16.43 7.16 -18.84
C GLN A 6 17.12 5.80 -18.78
N SER A 7 18.17 5.67 -17.95
CA SER A 7 18.93 4.42 -17.78
C SER A 7 18.05 3.25 -17.35
N ILE A 8 17.05 3.47 -16.47
CA ILE A 8 16.10 2.44 -16.09
C ILE A 8 15.12 2.14 -17.22
N LEU A 9 14.51 3.15 -17.86
CA LEU A 9 13.50 2.94 -18.89
C LEU A 9 14.08 2.26 -20.15
N GLU A 10 15.35 2.46 -20.45
CA GLU A 10 16.07 1.77 -21.54
C GLU A 10 16.21 0.25 -21.31
N GLN A 11 16.06 -0.22 -20.06
CA GLN A 11 16.03 -1.65 -19.73
C GLN A 11 14.70 -2.32 -20.09
N TYR A 12 13.69 -1.56 -20.52
CA TYR A 12 12.37 -2.09 -20.92
C TYR A 12 12.13 -1.93 -22.41
N ASN A 13 11.25 -2.76 -22.96
CA ASN A 13 10.79 -2.66 -24.36
C ASN A 13 9.67 -1.61 -24.47
N LEU A 14 9.95 -0.35 -24.06
CA LEU A 14 8.99 0.75 -24.05
C LEU A 14 9.49 1.90 -24.94
N GLU A 15 8.60 2.41 -25.80
CA GLU A 15 8.85 3.63 -26.56
C GLU A 15 8.25 4.83 -25.80
N VAL A 16 9.08 5.47 -24.99
CA VAL A 16 8.67 6.56 -24.09
C VAL A 16 8.51 7.87 -24.88
N ASN A 17 7.30 8.43 -24.87
CA ASN A 17 6.98 9.72 -25.47
C ASN A 17 7.27 10.87 -24.50
N SER A 18 6.84 10.74 -23.24
CA SER A 18 7.04 11.74 -22.20
C SER A 18 7.04 11.13 -20.79
N THR A 19 7.66 11.83 -19.85
CA THR A 19 7.64 11.47 -18.44
C THR A 19 7.17 12.63 -17.57
N ARG A 20 6.47 12.33 -16.48
CA ARG A 20 5.98 13.32 -15.52
C ARG A 20 6.14 12.80 -14.09
N LYS A 21 6.76 13.60 -13.22
CA LYS A 21 6.83 13.27 -11.78
C LYS A 21 5.42 13.28 -11.14
N THR A 22 5.18 12.31 -10.31
CA THR A 22 4.00 12.19 -9.47
C THR A 22 4.43 11.84 -8.04
N ARG A 23 3.50 11.51 -7.14
CA ARG A 23 3.78 11.22 -5.72
C ARG A 23 4.74 10.03 -5.55
N GLY A 24 6.03 10.30 -5.43
CA GLY A 24 7.07 9.28 -5.21
C GLY A 24 7.30 8.32 -6.38
N ALA A 25 6.88 8.70 -7.60
CA ALA A 25 7.02 7.90 -8.80
C ALA A 25 7.08 8.77 -10.05
N ILE A 26 7.31 8.16 -11.20
CA ILE A 26 7.37 8.81 -12.50
C ILE A 26 6.36 8.15 -13.41
N LEU A 27 5.41 8.94 -13.89
CA LEU A 27 4.45 8.50 -14.89
C LEU A 27 5.09 8.60 -16.27
N CYS A 28 5.06 7.50 -17.02
CA CYS A 28 5.62 7.38 -18.34
C CYS A 28 4.50 7.18 -19.37
N ASP A 29 4.35 8.13 -20.27
CA ASP A 29 3.49 7.98 -21.45
C ASP A 29 4.32 7.32 -22.56
N THR A 30 3.82 6.22 -23.11
CA THR A 30 4.53 5.41 -24.10
C THR A 30 3.61 5.03 -25.24
N LYS A 31 4.16 4.55 -26.36
CA LYS A 31 3.34 3.97 -27.45
C LYS A 31 2.56 2.72 -27.02
N GLN A 32 3.06 1.99 -26.01
CA GLN A 32 2.44 0.78 -25.49
C GLN A 32 1.41 1.03 -24.39
N GLY A 33 1.19 2.29 -24.01
CA GLY A 33 0.29 2.70 -22.94
C GLY A 33 0.97 3.52 -21.86
N VAL A 34 0.31 3.66 -20.72
CA VAL A 34 0.82 4.42 -19.59
C VAL A 34 1.46 3.47 -18.58
N PHE A 35 2.63 3.85 -18.08
CA PHE A 35 3.38 3.09 -17.08
C PHE A 35 3.81 3.97 -15.92
N LEU A 36 4.13 3.35 -14.80
CA LEU A 36 4.63 4.00 -13.59
C LEU A 36 5.99 3.42 -13.23
N LEU A 37 7.03 4.24 -13.26
CA LEU A 37 8.35 3.91 -12.74
C LEU A 37 8.41 4.30 -11.28
N LYS A 38 8.72 3.36 -10.40
CA LYS A 38 8.75 3.55 -8.94
C LYS A 38 9.95 2.86 -8.32
N GLU A 39 10.60 3.56 -7.38
CA GLU A 39 11.64 2.98 -6.54
C GLU A 39 11.07 1.92 -5.60
N VAL A 40 11.76 0.79 -5.47
CA VAL A 40 11.35 -0.35 -4.65
C VAL A 40 11.95 -0.26 -3.26
N GLN A 41 11.09 -0.22 -2.25
CA GLN A 41 11.50 -0.26 -0.84
C GLN A 41 11.23 -1.63 -0.18
N MET A 42 10.45 -2.49 -0.84
CA MET A 42 10.13 -3.82 -0.31
C MET A 42 11.28 -4.82 -0.53
N SER A 43 11.26 -5.93 0.21
CA SER A 43 12.14 -7.07 -0.04
C SER A 43 11.83 -7.70 -1.40
N GLU A 44 12.87 -8.08 -2.14
CA GLU A 44 12.72 -8.79 -3.43
C GLU A 44 12.05 -10.16 -3.26
N SER A 45 12.20 -10.79 -2.09
CA SER A 45 11.56 -12.07 -1.74
C SER A 45 10.03 -12.03 -1.83
N ARG A 46 9.43 -10.84 -1.77
CA ARG A 46 7.96 -10.64 -1.86
C ARG A 46 7.42 -10.51 -3.28
N LEU A 47 8.27 -10.25 -4.25
CA LEU A 47 7.83 -10.05 -5.64
C LEU A 47 7.15 -11.28 -6.24
N PRO A 48 7.63 -12.52 -6.05
CA PRO A 48 6.96 -13.70 -6.60
C PRO A 48 5.52 -13.83 -6.12
N ALA A 49 5.26 -13.66 -4.83
CA ALA A 49 3.91 -13.71 -4.26
C ALA A 49 3.01 -12.60 -4.83
N LEU A 50 3.56 -11.39 -5.00
CA LEU A 50 2.84 -10.27 -5.60
C LEU A 50 2.47 -10.54 -7.06
N CYS A 51 3.40 -11.07 -7.85
CA CYS A 51 3.15 -11.38 -9.25
C CYS A 51 2.15 -12.54 -9.40
N GLU A 52 2.24 -13.58 -8.56
CA GLU A 52 1.26 -14.66 -8.51
C GLU A 52 -0.15 -14.14 -8.21
N LEU A 53 -0.28 -13.16 -7.30
CA LEU A 53 -1.57 -12.54 -7.03
C LEU A 53 -2.09 -11.72 -8.21
N TYR A 54 -1.23 -10.98 -8.92
CA TYR A 54 -1.65 -10.25 -10.12
C TYR A 54 -2.16 -11.19 -11.22
N GLU A 55 -1.49 -12.32 -11.42
CA GLU A 55 -1.94 -13.34 -12.38
C GLU A 55 -3.30 -13.92 -11.97
N HIS A 56 -3.45 -14.27 -10.69
CA HIS A 56 -4.72 -14.75 -10.16
C HIS A 56 -5.85 -13.73 -10.36
N LEU A 57 -5.63 -12.47 -10.03
CA LEU A 57 -6.62 -11.41 -10.21
C LEU A 57 -7.03 -11.27 -11.67
N LYS A 58 -6.08 -11.36 -12.59
CA LYS A 58 -6.34 -11.33 -14.03
C LYS A 58 -7.17 -12.54 -14.48
N GLU A 59 -6.87 -13.74 -14.01
CA GLU A 59 -7.68 -14.95 -14.26
C GLU A 59 -9.11 -14.80 -13.77
N GLN A 60 -9.32 -14.04 -12.68
CA GLN A 60 -10.66 -13.73 -12.12
C GLN A 60 -11.35 -12.55 -12.81
N GLY A 61 -10.79 -12.05 -13.93
CA GLY A 61 -11.35 -10.96 -14.70
C GLY A 61 -11.05 -9.55 -14.14
N TYR A 62 -10.10 -9.43 -13.21
CA TYR A 62 -9.59 -8.16 -12.73
C TYR A 62 -8.38 -7.69 -13.55
N ASP A 63 -8.63 -7.20 -14.77
CA ASP A 63 -7.57 -6.74 -15.69
C ASP A 63 -7.03 -5.34 -15.34
N HIS A 64 -7.58 -4.72 -14.30
CA HIS A 64 -7.35 -3.31 -13.99
C HIS A 64 -6.54 -3.11 -12.70
N VAL A 65 -5.58 -3.98 -12.48
CA VAL A 65 -4.57 -3.85 -11.42
C VAL A 65 -3.24 -3.40 -12.02
N ASP A 66 -2.45 -2.66 -11.25
CA ASP A 66 -1.17 -2.09 -11.64
C ASP A 66 -0.04 -3.15 -11.64
N SER A 67 -0.15 -4.14 -12.51
CA SER A 67 0.81 -5.24 -12.58
C SER A 67 2.23 -4.77 -12.96
N ILE A 68 3.23 -5.40 -12.35
CA ILE A 68 4.64 -5.18 -12.67
C ILE A 68 4.94 -5.81 -14.04
N ILE A 69 5.74 -5.11 -14.85
CA ILE A 69 6.24 -5.66 -16.12
C ILE A 69 7.71 -6.07 -15.99
N LEU A 70 8.09 -7.09 -16.73
CA LEU A 70 9.47 -7.55 -16.80
C LEU A 70 10.33 -6.62 -17.65
N ASN A 71 11.60 -6.47 -17.29
CA ASN A 71 12.63 -5.82 -18.10
C ASN A 71 13.10 -6.73 -19.25
N LYS A 72 14.09 -6.29 -20.04
CA LYS A 72 14.65 -7.04 -21.17
C LYS A 72 15.41 -8.30 -20.77
N GLU A 73 15.75 -8.44 -19.50
CA GLU A 73 16.45 -9.57 -18.91
C GLU A 73 15.49 -10.55 -18.18
N ASP A 74 14.17 -10.35 -18.39
CA ASP A 74 13.10 -11.10 -17.73
C ASP A 74 13.10 -10.98 -16.20
N GLU A 75 13.59 -9.84 -15.66
CA GLU A 75 13.57 -9.53 -14.24
C GLU A 75 12.49 -8.50 -13.91
N TYR A 76 11.91 -8.59 -12.70
CA TYR A 76 10.96 -7.60 -12.19
C TYR A 76 11.60 -6.30 -11.72
N ILE A 77 12.88 -6.37 -11.32
CA ILE A 77 13.62 -5.23 -10.76
C ILE A 77 14.70 -4.79 -11.73
N SER A 78 14.72 -3.51 -12.02
CA SER A 78 15.82 -2.85 -12.69
C SER A 78 16.66 -2.07 -11.68
N ARG A 79 17.97 -2.01 -11.92
CA ARG A 79 18.92 -1.35 -11.02
C ARG A 79 19.68 -0.25 -11.74
N THR A 80 19.94 0.83 -11.00
CA THR A 80 20.89 1.85 -11.39
C THR A 80 22.32 1.46 -10.97
N GLU A 81 23.32 2.15 -11.50
CA GLU A 81 24.74 1.90 -11.16
C GLU A 81 25.04 2.08 -9.67
N ASP A 82 24.31 2.98 -8.98
CA ASP A 82 24.42 3.19 -7.53
C ASP A 82 23.71 2.14 -6.69
N GLY A 83 23.06 1.15 -7.32
CA GLY A 83 22.36 0.06 -6.66
C GLY A 83 20.90 0.36 -6.26
N SER A 84 20.37 1.54 -6.60
CA SER A 84 18.95 1.85 -6.39
C SER A 84 18.08 0.93 -7.25
N ARG A 85 16.96 0.47 -6.68
CA ARG A 85 16.09 -0.55 -7.27
C ARG A 85 14.77 0.06 -7.74
N TYR A 86 14.36 -0.29 -8.94
CA TYR A 86 13.15 0.22 -9.56
C TYR A 86 12.30 -0.89 -10.15
N ILE A 87 10.98 -0.66 -10.17
CA ILE A 87 9.99 -1.46 -10.91
C ILE A 87 9.23 -0.56 -11.87
N VAL A 88 8.80 -1.15 -12.97
CA VAL A 88 7.85 -0.51 -13.88
C VAL A 88 6.53 -1.26 -13.82
N LYS A 89 5.44 -0.52 -13.58
CA LYS A 89 4.09 -1.05 -13.46
C LYS A 89 3.22 -0.54 -14.60
N ARG A 90 2.25 -1.34 -15.03
CA ARG A 90 1.15 -0.82 -15.86
C ARG A 90 0.38 0.22 -15.09
N TRP A 91 0.02 1.29 -15.77
CA TRP A 91 -0.77 2.35 -15.20
C TRP A 91 -1.99 2.65 -16.06
N PHE A 92 -2.89 3.42 -15.51
CA PHE A 92 -4.16 3.67 -16.16
C PHE A 92 -4.48 5.16 -16.16
N SER A 93 -5.10 5.61 -17.24
CA SER A 93 -5.68 6.96 -17.30
C SER A 93 -7.01 6.95 -16.54
N GLY A 94 -7.15 7.85 -15.59
CA GLY A 94 -8.34 7.98 -14.78
C GLY A 94 -8.20 9.15 -13.81
N ARG A 95 -9.27 9.51 -13.12
CA ARG A 95 -9.18 10.44 -12.00
C ARG A 95 -9.16 9.69 -10.67
N GLU A 96 -8.50 10.26 -9.68
CA GLU A 96 -8.58 9.74 -8.31
C GLU A 96 -10.04 9.76 -7.82
N CYS A 97 -10.41 8.80 -6.96
CA CYS A 97 -11.70 8.77 -6.29
C CYS A 97 -11.95 10.08 -5.53
N ASP A 98 -13.08 10.75 -5.78
CA ASP A 98 -13.44 11.99 -5.06
C ASP A 98 -14.27 11.64 -3.82
N VAL A 99 -13.66 11.76 -2.65
CA VAL A 99 -14.31 11.49 -1.35
C VAL A 99 -15.51 12.39 -1.04
N ARG A 100 -15.72 13.46 -1.81
CA ARG A 100 -16.90 14.32 -1.70
C ARG A 100 -18.09 13.82 -2.54
N ARG A 101 -17.86 12.84 -3.40
CA ARG A 101 -18.90 12.26 -4.27
C ARG A 101 -19.34 10.91 -3.70
N THR A 102 -20.55 10.85 -3.16
CA THR A 102 -21.13 9.62 -2.60
C THR A 102 -21.10 8.45 -3.59
N ALA A 103 -21.32 8.72 -4.89
CA ALA A 103 -21.24 7.68 -5.92
C ALA A 103 -19.87 7.04 -6.02
N ASP A 104 -18.79 7.83 -5.95
CA ASP A 104 -17.42 7.31 -6.00
C ASP A 104 -17.10 6.47 -4.75
N ILE A 105 -17.56 6.91 -3.57
CA ILE A 105 -17.35 6.18 -2.31
C ILE A 105 -18.07 4.83 -2.35
N LEU A 106 -19.33 4.80 -2.79
CA LEU A 106 -20.12 3.58 -2.88
C LEU A 106 -19.52 2.60 -3.90
N GLU A 107 -19.07 3.12 -5.05
CA GLU A 107 -18.42 2.32 -6.07
C GLU A 107 -17.08 1.75 -5.56
N ALA A 108 -16.25 2.57 -4.88
CA ALA A 108 -15.01 2.12 -4.27
C ALA A 108 -15.24 1.03 -3.22
N ALA A 109 -16.22 1.21 -2.32
CA ALA A 109 -16.56 0.21 -1.32
C ALA A 109 -17.06 -1.11 -1.95
N GLY A 110 -17.91 -1.02 -2.97
CA GLY A 110 -18.40 -2.19 -3.71
C GLY A 110 -17.28 -2.93 -4.45
N ASN A 111 -16.34 -2.19 -5.05
CA ASN A 111 -15.16 -2.78 -5.68
C ASN A 111 -14.25 -3.48 -4.65
N LEU A 112 -13.99 -2.85 -3.51
CA LEU A 112 -13.19 -3.46 -2.43
C LEU A 112 -13.81 -4.77 -1.93
N ALA A 113 -15.13 -4.81 -1.76
CA ALA A 113 -15.82 -6.02 -1.33
C ALA A 113 -15.68 -7.17 -2.33
N LYS A 114 -15.84 -6.88 -3.63
CA LYS A 114 -15.61 -7.87 -4.70
C LYS A 114 -14.16 -8.33 -4.74
N PHE A 115 -13.24 -7.40 -4.63
CA PHE A 115 -11.81 -7.63 -4.64
C PHE A 115 -11.38 -8.56 -3.50
N HIS A 116 -11.80 -8.30 -2.26
CA HIS A 116 -11.56 -9.19 -1.12
C HIS A 116 -12.16 -10.59 -1.31
N GLY A 117 -13.26 -10.70 -2.05
CA GLY A 117 -13.86 -12.01 -2.38
C GLY A 117 -12.97 -12.89 -3.24
N VAL A 118 -12.20 -12.31 -4.17
CA VAL A 118 -11.30 -13.04 -5.07
C VAL A 118 -9.86 -13.14 -4.53
N MET A 119 -9.48 -12.33 -3.55
CA MET A 119 -8.15 -12.31 -2.95
C MET A 119 -7.95 -13.34 -1.83
N ARG A 120 -8.70 -14.44 -1.82
CA ARG A 120 -8.53 -15.56 -0.90
C ARG A 120 -7.72 -16.64 -1.59
N ARG A 121 -6.42 -16.65 -1.35
CA ARG A 121 -5.51 -17.61 -1.99
C ARG A 121 -4.24 -17.79 -1.18
N GLU A 122 -3.83 -19.02 -1.01
CA GLU A 122 -2.48 -19.32 -0.59
C GLU A 122 -1.50 -18.85 -1.66
N LEU A 123 -0.57 -17.99 -1.28
CA LEU A 123 0.48 -17.45 -2.16
C LEU A 123 1.81 -18.10 -1.82
N SER A 124 2.62 -18.37 -2.85
CA SER A 124 3.95 -18.91 -2.66
C SER A 124 4.95 -17.84 -2.24
N GLY A 125 5.97 -18.22 -1.45
CA GLY A 125 7.08 -17.33 -1.10
C GLY A 125 6.88 -16.50 0.16
N ASP A 126 7.60 -15.38 0.23
CA ASP A 126 7.60 -14.48 1.39
C ASP A 126 6.41 -13.52 1.30
N VAL A 127 5.39 -13.82 2.04
CA VAL A 127 4.18 -13.01 2.10
C VAL A 127 4.16 -12.19 3.38
N ALA A 128 3.95 -10.88 3.24
CA ALA A 128 3.87 -10.00 4.40
C ALA A 128 2.59 -10.27 5.20
N THR A 129 2.76 -10.77 6.42
CA THR A 129 1.66 -10.90 7.37
C THR A 129 1.45 -9.60 8.12
N ALA A 130 0.21 -9.15 8.27
CA ALA A 130 -0.11 -8.00 9.09
C ALA A 130 0.14 -8.32 10.57
N GLU A 131 0.73 -7.37 11.30
CA GLU A 131 0.86 -7.49 12.76
C GLU A 131 -0.56 -7.48 13.37
N PRO A 132 -0.90 -8.43 14.28
CA PRO A 132 -2.18 -8.39 14.98
C PRO A 132 -2.41 -7.04 15.66
N LEU A 133 -3.62 -6.47 15.52
CA LEU A 133 -3.93 -5.13 16.06
C LEU A 133 -3.64 -5.00 17.56
N GLN A 134 -3.82 -6.06 18.33
CA GLN A 134 -3.50 -6.06 19.77
C GLN A 134 -2.01 -5.84 20.02
N GLN A 135 -1.14 -6.49 19.26
CA GLN A 135 0.31 -6.30 19.36
C GLN A 135 0.71 -4.89 18.88
N LEU A 136 0.06 -4.41 17.83
CA LEU A 136 0.25 -3.06 17.31
C LEU A 136 -0.12 -1.99 18.36
N TYR A 137 -1.27 -2.12 19.02
CA TYR A 137 -1.72 -1.19 20.06
C TYR A 137 -0.77 -1.20 21.25
N LEU A 138 -0.42 -2.37 21.79
CA LEU A 138 0.55 -2.52 22.88
C LEU A 138 1.91 -1.92 22.55
N ARG A 139 2.36 -2.03 21.31
CA ARG A 139 3.61 -1.43 20.84
C ARG A 139 3.52 0.10 20.83
N HIS A 140 2.47 0.65 20.24
CA HIS A 140 2.26 2.09 20.20
C HIS A 140 2.08 2.70 21.60
N ASP A 141 1.40 2.03 22.49
CA ASP A 141 1.24 2.48 23.88
C ASP A 141 2.58 2.53 24.62
N ARG A 142 3.45 1.56 24.40
CA ARG A 142 4.81 1.60 24.92
C ARG A 142 5.63 2.75 24.32
N GLU A 143 5.46 3.03 23.03
CA GLU A 143 6.11 4.15 22.35
C GLU A 143 5.60 5.49 22.90
N LEU A 144 4.29 5.67 23.05
CA LEU A 144 3.69 6.86 23.65
C LEU A 144 4.21 7.16 25.06
N LYS A 145 4.37 6.13 25.91
CA LYS A 145 4.98 6.26 27.24
C LYS A 145 6.44 6.74 27.15
N LYS A 146 7.21 6.22 26.18
CA LYS A 146 8.60 6.68 25.95
C LYS A 146 8.64 8.14 25.50
N VAL A 147 7.78 8.53 24.57
CA VAL A 147 7.65 9.92 24.10
C VAL A 147 7.26 10.85 25.25
N ARG A 148 6.28 10.46 26.08
CA ARG A 148 5.90 11.23 27.27
C ARG A 148 7.09 11.45 28.20
N LYS A 149 7.84 10.39 28.49
CA LYS A 149 9.05 10.47 29.35
C LYS A 149 10.09 11.42 28.76
N PHE A 150 10.34 11.33 27.46
CA PHE A 150 11.24 12.21 26.75
C PHE A 150 10.81 13.68 26.86
N ILE A 151 9.55 13.99 26.53
CA ILE A 151 9.00 15.34 26.56
C ILE A 151 9.00 15.92 28.00
N ARG A 152 8.70 15.10 29.01
CA ARG A 152 8.77 15.55 30.43
C ARG A 152 10.17 16.01 30.84
N ASN A 153 11.20 15.37 30.30
CA ASN A 153 12.60 15.66 30.64
C ASN A 153 13.23 16.75 29.75
N GLN A 154 12.58 17.12 28.65
CA GLN A 154 13.08 18.14 27.74
C GLN A 154 12.99 19.54 28.37
N THR A 155 14.03 20.36 28.15
CA THR A 155 14.10 21.77 28.59
C THR A 155 14.87 22.58 27.54
N PRO A 156 14.35 23.73 27.05
CA PRO A 156 13.02 24.28 27.34
C PRO A 156 11.90 23.50 26.63
N LYS A 157 10.66 23.67 27.08
CA LYS A 157 9.46 23.16 26.46
C LYS A 157 8.76 24.26 25.63
N GLY A 158 8.32 23.92 24.42
CA GLY A 158 7.47 24.75 23.60
C GLY A 158 5.97 24.50 23.85
N GLU A 159 5.14 25.19 23.08
CA GLU A 159 3.67 25.06 23.17
C GLU A 159 3.19 23.63 22.87
N PHE A 160 3.83 22.96 21.92
CA PHE A 160 3.50 21.58 21.58
C PHE A 160 3.71 20.63 22.76
N GLU A 161 4.87 20.69 23.42
CA GLU A 161 5.20 19.83 24.54
C GLU A 161 4.25 20.02 25.72
N TYR A 162 3.88 21.27 26.01
CA TYR A 162 2.89 21.57 27.05
C TYR A 162 1.50 21.04 26.68
N ALA A 163 1.04 21.23 25.44
CA ALA A 163 -0.23 20.73 24.98
C ALA A 163 -0.28 19.20 25.00
N PHE A 164 0.79 18.53 24.53
CA PHE A 164 0.93 17.08 24.56
C PHE A 164 0.82 16.54 26.00
N LEU A 165 1.58 17.09 26.93
CA LEU A 165 1.54 16.65 28.33
C LEU A 165 0.18 16.87 28.98
N LYS A 166 -0.51 17.95 28.62
CA LYS A 166 -1.84 18.29 29.15
C LYS A 166 -2.91 17.28 28.72
N CYS A 167 -2.87 16.81 27.46
CA CYS A 167 -3.89 15.88 26.96
C CYS A 167 -3.49 14.41 27.09
N PHE A 168 -2.24 14.11 27.43
CA PHE A 168 -1.69 12.74 27.38
C PHE A 168 -2.51 11.75 28.20
N ASP A 169 -2.82 12.06 29.47
CA ASP A 169 -3.49 11.11 30.36
C ASP A 169 -4.88 10.71 29.85
N GLN A 170 -5.62 11.68 29.29
CA GLN A 170 -6.93 11.42 28.71
C GLN A 170 -6.81 10.57 27.43
N MET A 171 -5.88 10.91 26.53
CA MET A 171 -5.66 10.17 25.29
C MET A 171 -5.17 8.75 25.58
N TYR A 172 -4.31 8.60 26.58
CA TYR A 172 -3.80 7.30 26.99
C TYR A 172 -4.90 6.41 27.60
N GLN A 173 -5.82 6.98 28.38
CA GLN A 173 -6.99 6.24 28.88
C GLN A 173 -7.86 5.70 27.73
N TRP A 174 -8.03 6.49 26.65
CA TRP A 174 -8.76 6.03 25.49
C TRP A 174 -8.03 4.92 24.73
N ALA A 175 -6.70 4.99 24.61
CA ALA A 175 -5.90 3.93 24.02
C ALA A 175 -6.01 2.63 24.80
N ASP A 176 -5.89 2.68 26.12
CA ASP A 176 -6.05 1.55 27.04
C ASP A 176 -7.46 0.93 26.98
N ALA A 177 -8.49 1.78 26.90
CA ALA A 177 -9.86 1.33 26.71
C ALA A 177 -10.06 0.65 25.33
N ALA A 178 -9.46 1.20 24.28
CA ALA A 178 -9.53 0.60 22.95
C ALA A 178 -8.85 -0.78 22.89
N GLU A 179 -7.68 -0.94 23.54
CA GLU A 179 -7.01 -2.23 23.68
C GLU A 179 -7.89 -3.24 24.42
N SER A 180 -8.47 -2.83 25.55
CA SER A 180 -9.37 -3.67 26.35
C SER A 180 -10.61 -4.11 25.55
N MET A 181 -11.22 -3.20 24.79
CA MET A 181 -12.34 -3.50 23.90
C MET A 181 -11.94 -4.49 22.79
N LEU A 182 -10.76 -4.31 22.20
CA LEU A 182 -10.25 -5.20 21.16
C LEU A 182 -10.11 -6.65 21.71
N GLY A 183 -9.53 -6.79 22.91
CA GLY A 183 -9.34 -8.09 23.58
C GLY A 183 -10.64 -8.86 23.84
N THR A 184 -11.79 -8.18 23.89
CA THR A 184 -13.12 -8.81 24.11
C THR A 184 -14.01 -8.83 22.87
N SER A 185 -13.53 -8.29 21.74
CA SER A 185 -14.32 -8.11 20.51
C SER A 185 -14.48 -9.37 19.65
N GLY A 186 -13.71 -10.42 19.93
CA GLY A 186 -13.60 -11.60 19.06
C GLY A 186 -12.65 -11.39 17.87
N TYR A 187 -11.89 -10.29 17.86
CA TYR A 187 -10.92 -9.95 16.80
C TYR A 187 -9.86 -11.05 16.61
N GLU A 188 -9.36 -11.64 17.71
CA GLU A 188 -8.33 -12.69 17.64
C GLU A 188 -8.82 -13.89 16.81
N ALA A 189 -10.02 -14.38 17.08
CA ALA A 189 -10.62 -15.47 16.31
C ALA A 189 -10.86 -15.08 14.84
N LEU A 190 -11.21 -13.82 14.57
CA LEU A 190 -11.35 -13.32 13.20
C LEU A 190 -10.00 -13.27 12.49
N TYR A 191 -8.95 -12.81 13.17
CA TYR A 191 -7.58 -12.75 12.63
C TYR A 191 -7.08 -14.17 12.29
N GLU A 192 -7.18 -15.12 13.23
CA GLU A 192 -6.79 -16.52 13.03
C GLU A 192 -7.53 -17.15 11.84
N LYS A 193 -8.85 -16.97 11.80
CA LYS A 193 -9.67 -17.45 10.67
C LYS A 193 -9.22 -16.82 9.34
N SER A 194 -8.91 -15.53 9.33
CA SER A 194 -8.45 -14.86 8.11
C SER A 194 -7.10 -15.39 7.62
N MET A 195 -6.23 -15.79 8.55
CA MET A 195 -4.95 -16.44 8.22
C MET A 195 -5.17 -17.85 7.67
N GLU A 196 -6.03 -18.65 8.29
CA GLU A 196 -6.38 -20.00 7.83
C GLU A 196 -7.04 -20.00 6.44
N GLU A 197 -7.84 -18.98 6.15
CA GLU A 197 -8.53 -18.81 4.86
C GLU A 197 -7.66 -18.11 3.80
N TYR A 198 -6.39 -17.82 4.09
CA TYR A 198 -5.48 -17.09 3.20
C TYR A 198 -6.07 -15.77 2.68
N CYS A 199 -6.73 -15.02 3.57
CA CYS A 199 -7.31 -13.73 3.21
C CYS A 199 -6.21 -12.71 2.93
N VAL A 200 -6.14 -12.23 1.70
CA VAL A 200 -5.25 -11.15 1.28
C VAL A 200 -6.03 -9.83 1.26
N THR A 201 -5.42 -8.74 1.70
CA THR A 201 -6.01 -7.42 1.64
C THR A 201 -5.18 -6.45 0.81
N HIS A 202 -5.83 -5.40 0.32
CA HIS A 202 -5.16 -4.33 -0.40
C HIS A 202 -4.12 -3.56 0.45
N GLY A 203 -4.29 -3.50 1.76
CA GLY A 203 -3.40 -2.84 2.71
C GLY A 203 -3.51 -1.31 2.75
N GLU A 204 -3.59 -0.62 1.62
CA GLU A 204 -3.65 0.84 1.53
C GLU A 204 -4.77 1.32 0.60
N TYR A 205 -6.00 0.83 0.80
CA TYR A 205 -7.15 1.23 0.00
C TYR A 205 -7.65 2.61 0.39
N ASN A 206 -7.00 3.63 -0.13
CA ASN A 206 -7.36 5.04 0.04
C ASN A 206 -7.70 5.68 -1.30
N TYR A 207 -8.30 6.87 -1.28
CA TYR A 207 -8.82 7.53 -2.48
C TYR A 207 -7.74 7.85 -3.55
N HIS A 208 -6.48 7.96 -3.16
CA HIS A 208 -5.36 8.15 -4.09
C HIS A 208 -4.98 6.88 -4.83
N ASN A 209 -5.25 5.73 -4.21
CA ASN A 209 -4.95 4.41 -4.75
C ASN A 209 -6.16 3.78 -5.47
N VAL A 210 -7.22 4.56 -5.67
CA VAL A 210 -8.42 4.16 -6.40
C VAL A 210 -8.66 5.11 -7.54
N LEU A 211 -8.58 4.63 -8.78
CA LEU A 211 -8.85 5.41 -9.97
C LEU A 211 -10.24 5.12 -10.52
N THR A 212 -11.04 6.16 -10.67
CA THR A 212 -12.31 6.08 -11.42
C THR A 212 -12.01 6.26 -12.90
N VAL A 213 -12.38 5.28 -13.71
CA VAL A 213 -12.26 5.32 -15.17
C VAL A 213 -13.63 5.59 -15.74
N SER A 214 -13.72 6.47 -16.75
CA SER A 214 -14.99 6.83 -17.36
C SER A 214 -15.81 5.59 -17.74
N TYR A 215 -16.97 5.51 -17.15
CA TYR A 215 -18.12 4.68 -17.47
C TYR A 215 -18.30 3.28 -16.89
N THR A 216 -17.35 2.58 -16.20
CA THR A 216 -17.78 1.34 -15.55
C THR A 216 -16.84 0.64 -14.57
N HIS A 217 -15.60 1.04 -14.37
CA HIS A 217 -14.70 0.26 -13.51
C HIS A 217 -13.77 1.11 -12.63
N LEU A 218 -13.73 0.79 -11.34
CA LEU A 218 -12.72 1.27 -10.43
C LEU A 218 -11.44 0.45 -10.60
N ARG A 219 -10.30 1.11 -10.51
CA ARG A 219 -8.96 0.51 -10.57
C ARG A 219 -8.24 0.79 -9.26
N ALA A 220 -7.74 -0.25 -8.62
CA ALA A 220 -7.01 -0.13 -7.37
C ALA A 220 -5.51 -0.25 -7.62
N HIS A 221 -4.72 0.61 -6.94
CA HIS A 221 -3.27 0.52 -6.89
C HIS A 221 -2.87 -0.26 -5.66
N GLU A 222 -2.06 -1.28 -5.85
CA GLU A 222 -1.77 -2.27 -4.83
C GLU A 222 -0.55 -1.95 -3.99
N THR A 223 -0.71 -1.99 -2.68
CA THR A 223 0.35 -2.35 -1.74
C THR A 223 -0.17 -3.52 -0.92
N LEU A 224 0.36 -4.71 -1.17
CA LEU A 224 -0.13 -5.92 -0.54
C LEU A 224 0.30 -6.03 0.92
N ARG A 225 -0.68 -6.25 1.79
CA ARG A 225 -0.46 -6.77 3.14
C ARG A 225 -1.45 -7.92 3.37
N HIS A 226 -0.98 -9.01 3.97
CA HIS A 226 -1.87 -9.98 4.60
C HIS A 226 -2.47 -9.39 5.87
N LEU A 227 -3.74 -9.69 6.11
CA LEU A 227 -4.33 -9.56 7.43
C LEU A 227 -3.73 -10.56 8.40
#